data_31bb02734610a6960a20cbea1078d71f
#
_entry.id   31bb02734610a6960a20cbea1078d71f
#
_cell.length_a   1.000
_cell.length_b   1.000
_cell.length_c   1.000
_cell.angle_alpha   90.00
_cell.angle_beta   90.00
_cell.angle_gamma   90.00
#
_symmetry.space_group_name_H-M   'P 1'
#
loop_
_entity.id
_entity.type
_entity.pdbx_description
1 polymer ?
#
loop_
_entity_poly.entity_id
_entity_poly.type
_entity_poly.pdbx_seq_one_letter_code
_entity_poly.pdbx_strand_id
1 'polypeptide(L)'
;MYSNIDLFKIETNHVVPARGKVLISEPFLCDHMFGRSVILLVDHTHDGTMGLVLNKPLPLFLNDVLKDFDCPENIPIYKGGPLSTDTLFYLHTLKGITRALPIGKGFYLNGAFEAIKDYIMQGNPVKGRIRFFLGYSGWEYEQLGREIEENTWLVGKENISSLMDEAASGTLWKKALCKLGAKYEIWSRFPQIPTFN
;
A
#
# COMPACT_ATOMS: atom_id res chain seq x y z
N MET A 1 26.88 -28.05 4.10
CA MET A 1 25.67 -28.56 3.42
C MET A 1 24.91 -27.35 2.89
N TYR A 2 25.14 -26.99 1.62
CA TYR A 2 24.35 -25.94 1.00
C TYR A 2 22.97 -26.53 0.68
N SER A 3 21.94 -26.17 1.39
CA SER A 3 20.57 -26.49 0.98
C SER A 3 20.36 -25.89 -0.41
N ASN A 4 19.98 -26.70 -1.40
CA ASN A 4 19.53 -26.22 -2.70
C ASN A 4 18.31 -25.34 -2.47
N ILE A 5 18.54 -24.03 -2.33
CA ILE A 5 17.46 -23.05 -2.34
C ILE A 5 17.03 -22.96 -3.79
N ASP A 6 15.88 -23.53 -4.12
CA ASP A 6 15.26 -23.32 -5.42
C ASP A 6 14.78 -21.85 -5.47
N LEU A 7 15.61 -20.99 -6.08
CA LEU A 7 15.37 -19.56 -6.18
C LEU A 7 14.16 -19.21 -7.04
N PHE A 8 13.69 -20.15 -7.85
CA PHE A 8 12.53 -19.98 -8.72
C PHE A 8 11.23 -20.48 -8.09
N LYS A 9 11.33 -21.22 -6.99
CA LYS A 9 10.14 -21.65 -6.25
C LYS A 9 9.59 -20.48 -5.43
N ILE A 10 8.46 -19.94 -5.89
CA ILE A 10 7.71 -18.92 -5.15
C ILE A 10 7.10 -19.59 -3.93
N GLU A 11 7.45 -19.11 -2.75
CA GLU A 11 6.93 -19.59 -1.47
C GLU A 11 6.66 -18.41 -0.56
N THR A 12 5.48 -18.40 0.06
CA THR A 12 5.14 -17.42 1.08
C THR A 12 6.12 -17.47 2.27
N ASN A 13 6.20 -16.40 3.00
CA ASN A 13 7.03 -16.32 4.21
C ASN A 13 6.27 -16.75 5.49
N HIS A 14 5.04 -17.29 5.35
CA HIS A 14 4.18 -17.80 6.43
C HIS A 14 3.95 -16.79 7.58
N VAL A 15 4.09 -15.50 7.31
CA VAL A 15 3.80 -14.44 8.28
C VAL A 15 2.31 -14.16 8.27
N VAL A 16 1.65 -14.25 9.42
CA VAL A 16 0.20 -13.98 9.56
C VAL A 16 -0.11 -12.53 9.20
N PRO A 17 -1.09 -12.26 8.30
CA PRO A 17 -1.55 -10.91 8.02
C PRO A 17 -2.19 -10.28 9.25
N ALA A 18 -2.07 -8.95 9.35
CA ALA A 18 -2.70 -8.18 10.43
C ALA A 18 -2.79 -6.70 10.01
N ARG A 19 -3.69 -5.95 10.62
CA ARG A 19 -3.75 -4.49 10.46
C ARG A 19 -2.37 -3.86 10.70
N GLY A 20 -1.96 -2.94 9.81
CA GLY A 20 -0.66 -2.26 9.85
C GLY A 20 0.50 -3.03 9.23
N LYS A 21 0.32 -4.29 8.81
CA LYS A 21 1.26 -5.01 7.96
C LYS A 21 1.03 -4.70 6.49
N VAL A 22 1.97 -5.07 5.64
CA VAL A 22 1.87 -4.92 4.19
C VAL A 22 1.85 -6.27 3.51
N LEU A 23 1.05 -6.37 2.44
CA LEU A 23 1.16 -7.42 1.45
C LEU A 23 2.11 -6.95 0.36
N ILE A 24 2.96 -7.85 -0.10
CA ILE A 24 3.92 -7.63 -1.16
C ILE A 24 3.64 -8.69 -2.21
N SER A 25 3.27 -8.29 -3.43
CA SER A 25 2.97 -9.23 -4.50
C SER A 25 4.20 -10.04 -4.89
N GLU A 26 4.00 -11.30 -5.26
CA GLU A 26 5.05 -12.14 -5.82
C GLU A 26 5.57 -11.54 -7.15
N PRO A 27 6.81 -11.87 -7.60
CA PRO A 27 7.46 -11.18 -8.72
C PRO A 27 6.81 -11.41 -10.09
N PHE A 28 6.10 -12.51 -10.28
CA PHE A 28 5.51 -12.90 -11.56
C PHE A 28 4.00 -12.69 -11.64
N LEU A 29 3.41 -12.05 -10.64
CA LEU A 29 1.99 -11.72 -10.65
C LEU A 29 1.68 -10.80 -11.84
N CYS A 30 1.13 -11.40 -12.91
CA CYS A 30 0.73 -10.72 -14.14
C CYS A 30 -0.65 -10.10 -13.99
N ASP A 31 -0.78 -9.13 -13.11
CA ASP A 31 -1.99 -8.37 -12.86
C ASP A 31 -1.71 -6.88 -12.94
N HIS A 32 -2.54 -6.12 -13.66
CA HIS A 32 -2.34 -4.68 -13.87
C HIS A 32 -2.50 -3.87 -12.57
N MET A 33 -3.34 -4.35 -11.65
CA MET A 33 -3.57 -3.69 -10.37
C MET A 33 -2.50 -4.07 -9.36
N PHE A 34 -2.26 -5.38 -9.22
CA PHE A 34 -1.51 -5.93 -8.11
C PHE A 34 -0.09 -6.37 -8.45
N GLY A 35 0.26 -6.48 -9.73
CA GLY A 35 1.63 -6.78 -10.13
C GLY A 35 2.62 -5.75 -9.56
N ARG A 36 3.64 -6.19 -8.83
CA ARG A 36 4.64 -5.36 -8.13
C ARG A 36 4.02 -4.31 -7.21
N SER A 37 2.97 -4.69 -6.49
CA SER A 37 2.31 -3.82 -5.52
C SER A 37 2.77 -4.07 -4.09
N VAL A 38 2.65 -3.02 -3.29
CA VAL A 38 2.73 -3.06 -1.83
C VAL A 38 1.40 -2.52 -1.30
N ILE A 39 0.67 -3.34 -0.55
CA ILE A 39 -0.66 -3.02 -0.04
C ILE A 39 -0.62 -2.94 1.48
N LEU A 40 -0.95 -1.80 2.05
CA LEU A 40 -1.08 -1.64 3.49
C LEU A 40 -2.43 -2.21 3.94
N LEU A 41 -2.42 -3.15 4.85
CA LEU A 41 -3.64 -3.65 5.49
C LEU A 41 -4.14 -2.63 6.52
N VAL A 42 -5.23 -1.96 6.20
CA VAL A 42 -5.83 -0.92 7.05
C VAL A 42 -6.87 -1.49 7.98
N ASP A 43 -7.49 -2.61 7.59
CA ASP A 43 -8.35 -3.42 8.45
C ASP A 43 -8.18 -4.90 8.13
N HIS A 44 -8.29 -5.76 9.18
CA HIS A 44 -8.20 -7.21 9.04
C HIS A 44 -8.94 -7.85 10.20
N THR A 45 -10.09 -8.41 9.91
CA THR A 45 -11.01 -9.04 10.86
C THR A 45 -11.54 -10.35 10.29
N HIS A 46 -12.38 -11.06 11.07
CA HIS A 46 -13.08 -12.24 10.58
C HIS A 46 -14.17 -11.91 9.54
N ASP A 47 -14.56 -10.66 9.37
CA ASP A 47 -15.53 -10.24 8.35
C ASP A 47 -14.87 -9.94 7.00
N GLY A 48 -13.56 -9.86 6.97
CA GLY A 48 -12.78 -9.58 5.76
C GLY A 48 -11.56 -8.70 6.00
N THR A 49 -10.94 -8.31 4.90
CA THR A 49 -9.71 -7.52 4.93
C THR A 49 -9.83 -6.33 3.98
N MET A 50 -9.37 -5.17 4.42
CA MET A 50 -9.25 -3.96 3.61
C MET A 50 -7.80 -3.51 3.52
N GLY A 51 -7.35 -3.14 2.31
CA GLY A 51 -6.01 -2.64 2.06
C GLY A 51 -5.97 -1.47 1.09
N LEU A 52 -4.87 -0.71 1.12
CA LEU A 52 -4.58 0.36 0.17
C LEU A 52 -3.27 0.07 -0.56
N VAL A 53 -3.32 0.04 -1.90
CA VAL A 53 -2.11 -0.06 -2.73
C VAL A 53 -1.35 1.25 -2.63
N LEU A 54 -0.08 1.18 -2.18
CA LEU A 54 0.69 2.37 -1.85
C LEU A 54 1.52 2.92 -3.01
N ASN A 55 1.84 2.11 -4.00
CA ASN A 55 2.87 2.42 -4.99
C ASN A 55 2.36 2.52 -6.43
N LYS A 56 1.10 2.83 -6.63
CA LYS A 56 0.49 3.04 -7.95
C LYS A 56 -0.03 4.49 -8.05
N PRO A 57 0.83 5.46 -8.44
CA PRO A 57 0.37 6.83 -8.63
C PRO A 57 -0.62 6.92 -9.79
N LEU A 58 -1.62 7.79 -9.67
CA LEU A 58 -2.52 8.17 -10.74
C LEU A 58 -2.01 9.46 -11.41
N PRO A 59 -2.32 9.71 -12.67
CA PRO A 59 -2.05 10.99 -13.33
C PRO A 59 -3.08 12.05 -12.90
N LEU A 60 -3.33 12.17 -11.60
CA LEU A 60 -4.34 13.03 -10.98
C LEU A 60 -3.78 13.67 -9.70
N PHE A 61 -4.21 14.89 -9.45
CA PHE A 61 -3.95 15.63 -8.21
C PHE A 61 -5.26 15.82 -7.43
N LEU A 62 -5.14 16.22 -6.17
CA LEU A 62 -6.29 16.40 -5.27
C LEU A 62 -7.30 17.41 -5.84
N ASN A 63 -6.83 18.48 -6.51
CA ASN A 63 -7.67 19.48 -7.17
C ASN A 63 -8.51 18.94 -8.33
N ASP A 64 -8.06 17.85 -8.97
CA ASP A 64 -8.82 17.21 -10.07
C ASP A 64 -10.06 16.46 -9.54
N VAL A 65 -9.99 16.04 -8.28
CA VAL A 65 -11.03 15.23 -7.63
C VAL A 65 -11.96 16.08 -6.77
N LEU A 66 -11.42 17.09 -6.10
CA LEU A 66 -12.16 17.96 -5.19
C LEU A 66 -12.38 19.34 -5.84
N LYS A 67 -13.46 19.46 -6.61
CA LYS A 67 -13.75 20.67 -7.38
C LYS A 67 -13.95 21.93 -6.56
N ASP A 68 -14.41 21.80 -5.32
CA ASP A 68 -14.69 22.92 -4.39
C ASP A 68 -13.55 23.16 -3.38
N PHE A 69 -12.37 22.62 -3.67
CA PHE A 69 -11.19 22.74 -2.81
C PHE A 69 -9.99 23.26 -3.62
N ASP A 70 -9.72 24.55 -3.50
CA ASP A 70 -8.56 25.18 -4.15
C ASP A 70 -7.29 24.90 -3.33
N CYS A 71 -6.72 23.73 -3.55
CA CYS A 71 -5.51 23.29 -2.86
C CYS A 71 -4.30 24.09 -3.36
N PRO A 72 -3.50 24.69 -2.47
CA PRO A 72 -2.36 25.55 -2.85
C PRO A 72 -1.19 24.78 -3.49
N GLU A 73 -1.18 23.46 -3.41
CA GLU A 73 -0.14 22.62 -3.97
C GLU A 73 -0.71 21.41 -4.74
N ASN A 74 0.06 20.87 -5.68
CA ASN A 74 -0.30 19.68 -6.44
C ASN A 74 -0.05 18.43 -5.61
N ILE A 75 -1.06 17.98 -4.86
CA ILE A 75 -0.98 16.78 -4.03
C ILE A 75 -1.34 15.56 -4.88
N PRO A 76 -0.42 14.59 -5.08
CA PRO A 76 -0.66 13.43 -5.92
C PRO A 76 -1.67 12.47 -5.29
N ILE A 77 -2.46 11.80 -6.14
CA ILE A 77 -3.40 10.74 -5.76
C ILE A 77 -2.85 9.39 -6.23
N TYR A 78 -3.09 8.37 -5.44
CA TYR A 78 -2.71 6.98 -5.72
C TYR A 78 -3.95 6.11 -5.93
N LYS A 79 -3.80 5.07 -6.72
CA LYS A 79 -4.81 4.03 -6.89
C LYS A 79 -4.76 3.10 -5.68
N GLY A 80 -5.74 3.19 -4.78
CA GLY A 80 -5.80 2.37 -3.56
C GLY A 80 -6.27 0.93 -3.81
N GLY A 81 -7.03 0.72 -4.89
CA GLY A 81 -7.52 -0.61 -5.27
C GLY A 81 -8.66 -0.55 -6.29
N PRO A 82 -9.26 -1.71 -6.65
CA PRO A 82 -10.31 -1.80 -7.65
C PRO A 82 -11.72 -1.49 -7.15
N LEU A 83 -11.93 -1.47 -5.82
CA LEU A 83 -13.25 -1.25 -5.22
C LEU A 83 -13.47 0.22 -4.90
N SER A 84 -14.71 0.71 -5.07
CA SER A 84 -15.13 2.09 -4.77
C SER A 84 -14.16 3.13 -5.35
N THR A 85 -13.87 3.04 -6.63
CA THR A 85 -12.84 3.86 -7.32
C THR A 85 -13.17 5.34 -7.39
N ASP A 86 -14.37 5.75 -7.03
CA ASP A 86 -14.87 7.11 -6.88
C ASP A 86 -14.78 7.65 -5.43
N THR A 87 -14.34 6.82 -4.49
CA THR A 87 -14.23 7.18 -3.07
C THR A 87 -12.79 7.54 -2.71
N LEU A 88 -12.62 8.70 -2.09
CA LEU A 88 -11.33 9.20 -1.62
C LEU A 88 -11.03 8.68 -0.21
N PHE A 89 -9.90 7.98 -0.09
CA PHE A 89 -9.31 7.56 1.19
C PHE A 89 -8.02 8.34 1.44
N TYR A 90 -7.65 8.52 2.70
CA TYR A 90 -6.38 9.16 3.03
C TYR A 90 -5.75 8.55 4.29
N LEU A 91 -4.43 8.37 4.20
CA LEU A 91 -3.56 7.97 5.30
C LEU A 91 -2.88 9.22 5.85
N HIS A 92 -2.76 9.33 7.17
CA HIS A 92 -2.11 10.49 7.78
C HIS A 92 -1.43 10.17 9.11
N THR A 93 -0.51 11.06 9.52
CA THR A 93 0.20 11.01 10.80
C THR A 93 -0.27 12.10 11.77
N LEU A 94 -1.34 12.83 11.43
CA LEU A 94 -1.88 13.92 12.23
C LEU A 94 -2.62 13.37 13.45
N LYS A 95 -2.30 13.92 14.63
CA LYS A 95 -2.99 13.57 15.87
C LYS A 95 -4.24 14.43 16.06
N GLY A 96 -5.24 13.88 16.76
CA GLY A 96 -6.43 14.63 17.15
C GLY A 96 -7.49 14.78 16.06
N ILE A 97 -7.32 14.19 14.89
CA ILE A 97 -8.38 14.16 13.86
C ILE A 97 -9.49 13.25 14.36
N THR A 98 -10.67 13.80 14.54
CA THR A 98 -11.84 13.05 15.02
C THR A 98 -12.28 12.00 14.00
N ARG A 99 -12.78 10.86 14.48
CA ARG A 99 -13.22 9.71 13.65
C ARG A 99 -12.12 9.08 12.79
N ALA A 100 -10.85 9.42 13.00
CA ALA A 100 -9.75 8.75 12.32
C ALA A 100 -9.57 7.33 12.86
N LEU A 101 -9.48 6.34 11.97
CA LEU A 101 -9.25 4.95 12.34
C LEU A 101 -7.75 4.72 12.60
N PRO A 102 -7.31 4.33 13.80
CA PRO A 102 -5.91 4.03 14.06
C PRO A 102 -5.50 2.73 13.37
N ILE A 103 -4.47 2.79 12.51
CA ILE A 103 -3.85 1.62 11.87
C ILE A 103 -2.68 1.12 12.73
N GLY A 104 -2.00 2.04 13.39
CA GLY A 104 -0.87 1.78 14.28
C GLY A 104 -0.52 3.01 15.09
N LYS A 105 0.57 2.96 15.84
CA LYS A 105 1.00 4.08 16.69
C LYS A 105 1.34 5.32 15.84
N GLY A 106 0.48 6.35 15.92
CA GLY A 106 0.67 7.61 15.18
C GLY A 106 0.40 7.52 13.68
N PHE A 107 -0.41 6.55 13.26
CA PHE A 107 -0.77 6.34 11.87
C PHE A 107 -2.26 6.02 11.73
N TYR A 108 -2.97 6.74 10.88
CA TYR A 108 -4.42 6.77 10.84
C TYR A 108 -4.95 6.73 9.41
N LEU A 109 -6.15 6.16 9.25
CA LEU A 109 -6.95 6.20 8.04
C LEU A 109 -8.14 7.13 8.24
N ASN A 110 -8.41 8.00 7.26
CA ASN A 110 -9.58 8.87 7.20
C ASN A 110 -9.77 9.74 8.47
N GLY A 111 -10.98 10.15 8.74
CA GLY A 111 -11.39 10.99 9.87
C GLY A 111 -12.21 12.19 9.40
N ALA A 112 -12.24 13.27 10.17
CA ALA A 112 -12.91 14.51 9.80
C ALA A 112 -12.16 15.21 8.66
N PHE A 113 -12.68 15.12 7.44
CA PHE A 113 -12.03 15.64 6.23
C PHE A 113 -11.82 17.14 6.25
N GLU A 114 -12.76 17.91 6.86
CA GLU A 114 -12.61 19.35 7.02
C GLU A 114 -11.32 19.71 7.78
N ALA A 115 -10.97 18.95 8.82
CA ALA A 115 -9.71 19.18 9.54
C ALA A 115 -8.45 18.91 8.68
N ILE A 116 -8.55 18.01 7.71
CA ILE A 116 -7.49 17.76 6.73
C ILE A 116 -7.38 18.94 5.76
N LYS A 117 -8.53 19.45 5.26
CA LYS A 117 -8.57 20.65 4.40
C LYS A 117 -7.99 21.86 5.12
N ASP A 118 -8.41 22.12 6.35
CA ASP A 118 -7.89 23.22 7.16
C ASP A 118 -6.38 23.12 7.36
N TYR A 119 -5.85 21.91 7.65
CA TYR A 119 -4.42 21.67 7.79
C TYR A 119 -3.66 22.06 6.51
N ILE A 120 -4.16 21.67 5.34
CA ILE A 120 -3.55 21.97 4.03
C ILE A 120 -3.64 23.48 3.74
N MET A 121 -4.81 24.10 3.94
CA MET A 121 -5.03 25.52 3.67
C MET A 121 -4.19 26.45 4.57
N GLN A 122 -3.81 26.00 5.74
CA GLN A 122 -2.87 26.71 6.63
C GLN A 122 -1.41 26.65 6.16
N GLY A 123 -1.13 25.99 5.01
CA GLY A 123 0.23 25.84 4.47
C GLY A 123 1.10 24.86 5.24
N ASN A 124 0.49 23.94 6.00
CA ASN A 124 1.23 22.90 6.70
C ASN A 124 1.76 21.83 5.71
N PRO A 125 2.90 21.18 6.00
CA PRO A 125 3.51 20.22 5.10
C PRO A 125 2.65 18.98 4.90
N VAL A 126 2.27 18.68 3.65
CA VAL A 126 1.50 17.49 3.28
C VAL A 126 2.41 16.30 3.04
N LYS A 127 3.53 16.51 2.35
CA LYS A 127 4.50 15.46 2.03
C LYS A 127 5.00 14.75 3.29
N GLY A 128 4.88 13.41 3.28
CA GLY A 128 5.24 12.56 4.42
C GLY A 128 4.26 12.61 5.60
N ARG A 129 3.17 13.39 5.49
CA ARG A 129 2.15 13.57 6.54
C ARG A 129 0.78 13.06 6.14
N ILE A 130 0.39 13.27 4.89
CA ILE A 130 -0.91 12.85 4.34
C ILE A 130 -0.67 12.26 2.96
N ARG A 131 -1.36 11.15 2.63
CA ARG A 131 -1.41 10.56 1.29
C ARG A 131 -2.83 10.23 0.92
N PHE A 132 -3.19 10.49 -0.34
CA PHE A 132 -4.55 10.32 -0.85
C PHE A 132 -4.64 9.15 -1.84
N PHE A 133 -5.76 8.43 -1.78
CA PHE A 133 -6.00 7.23 -2.57
C PHE A 133 -7.43 7.24 -3.12
N LEU A 134 -7.61 6.82 -4.36
CA LEU A 134 -8.93 6.49 -4.92
C LEU A 134 -9.12 4.97 -4.86
N GLY A 135 -10.25 4.56 -4.31
CA GLY A 135 -10.60 3.17 -4.14
C GLY A 135 -9.77 2.44 -3.08
N TYR A 136 -10.07 1.17 -2.90
CA TYR A 136 -9.40 0.27 -1.96
C TYR A 136 -9.35 -1.16 -2.52
N SER A 137 -8.54 -2.01 -1.88
CA SER A 137 -8.47 -3.45 -2.11
C SER A 137 -9.19 -4.18 -1.00
N GLY A 138 -10.04 -5.13 -1.35
CA GLY A 138 -10.84 -5.89 -0.39
C GLY A 138 -10.71 -7.39 -0.61
N TRP A 139 -10.68 -8.15 0.47
CA TRP A 139 -10.75 -9.60 0.50
C TRP A 139 -11.89 -10.03 1.39
N GLU A 140 -12.68 -10.99 0.92
CA GLU A 140 -13.67 -11.66 1.71
C GLU A 140 -13.01 -12.51 2.81
N TYR A 141 -13.82 -13.00 3.75
CA TYR A 141 -13.38 -13.93 4.78
C TYR A 141 -12.62 -15.12 4.16
N GLU A 142 -11.47 -15.47 4.74
CA GLU A 142 -10.54 -16.51 4.26
C GLU A 142 -9.92 -16.31 2.86
N GLN A 143 -10.43 -15.40 2.03
CA GLN A 143 -9.86 -15.18 0.69
C GLN A 143 -8.38 -14.82 0.75
N LEU A 144 -8.00 -13.85 1.59
CA LEU A 144 -6.59 -13.46 1.73
C LEU A 144 -5.72 -14.63 2.22
N GLY A 145 -6.23 -15.46 3.13
CA GLY A 145 -5.53 -16.65 3.61
C GLY A 145 -5.21 -17.61 2.47
N ARG A 146 -6.21 -17.92 1.62
CA ARG A 146 -6.03 -18.79 0.44
C ARG A 146 -5.00 -18.20 -0.53
N GLU A 147 -5.10 -16.92 -0.85
CA GLU A 147 -4.16 -16.26 -1.76
C GLU A 147 -2.71 -16.25 -1.21
N ILE A 148 -2.53 -16.16 0.11
CA ILE A 148 -1.22 -16.31 0.76
C ILE A 148 -0.73 -17.75 0.63
N GLU A 149 -1.57 -18.77 0.88
CA GLU A 149 -1.22 -20.19 0.72
C GLU A 149 -0.88 -20.54 -0.73
N GLU A 150 -1.52 -19.89 -1.69
CA GLU A 150 -1.24 -19.95 -3.14
C GLU A 150 0.02 -19.17 -3.54
N ASN A 151 0.71 -18.58 -2.58
CA ASN A 151 1.96 -17.81 -2.76
C ASN A 151 1.80 -16.50 -3.56
N THR A 152 0.59 -15.95 -3.68
CA THR A 152 0.34 -14.67 -4.34
C THR A 152 0.94 -13.50 -3.55
N TRP A 153 0.91 -13.59 -2.23
CA TRP A 153 1.32 -12.54 -1.31
C TRP A 153 2.37 -12.98 -0.30
N LEU A 154 3.36 -12.11 -0.11
CA LEU A 154 4.24 -12.11 1.05
C LEU A 154 3.72 -11.10 2.06
N VAL A 155 3.87 -11.39 3.35
CA VAL A 155 3.46 -10.46 4.40
C VAL A 155 4.70 -9.83 5.03
N GLY A 156 4.77 -8.50 5.00
CA GLY A 156 5.88 -7.73 5.54
C GLY A 156 5.45 -6.70 6.58
N LYS A 157 6.43 -6.01 7.12
CA LYS A 157 6.24 -4.85 7.99
C LYS A 157 7.08 -3.69 7.49
N GLU A 158 6.45 -2.55 7.32
CA GLU A 158 7.10 -1.32 6.92
C GLU A 158 7.00 -0.27 8.03
N ASN A 159 7.97 0.65 8.07
CA ASN A 159 7.87 1.79 8.96
C ASN A 159 7.02 2.90 8.33
N ILE A 160 6.45 3.77 9.16
CA ILE A 160 5.55 4.83 8.72
C ILE A 160 6.24 5.76 7.71
N SER A 161 7.52 6.08 7.91
CA SER A 161 8.25 6.95 6.98
C SER A 161 8.35 6.35 5.57
N SER A 162 8.57 5.03 5.45
CA SER A 162 8.55 4.34 4.14
C SER A 162 7.15 4.32 3.53
N LEU A 163 6.09 4.13 4.34
CA LEU A 163 4.70 4.10 3.87
C LEU A 163 4.23 5.47 3.39
N MET A 164 4.76 6.54 3.98
CA MET A 164 4.42 7.92 3.66
C MET A 164 5.36 8.57 2.63
N ASP A 165 6.40 7.86 2.18
CA ASP A 165 7.36 8.38 1.19
C ASP A 165 6.83 8.23 -0.24
N GLU A 166 6.32 9.32 -0.78
CA GLU A 166 5.80 9.39 -2.16
C GLU A 166 6.89 9.17 -3.21
N ALA A 167 8.09 9.68 -2.97
CA ALA A 167 9.21 9.55 -3.88
C ALA A 167 9.70 8.09 -4.02
N ALA A 168 9.42 7.25 -3.02
CA ALA A 168 9.78 5.85 -3.05
C ALA A 168 8.77 4.96 -3.80
N SER A 169 7.64 5.48 -4.30
CA SER A 169 6.57 4.66 -4.90
C SER A 169 7.08 3.70 -5.96
N GLY A 170 7.92 4.14 -6.90
CA GLY A 170 8.50 3.28 -7.94
C GLY A 170 9.49 2.22 -7.43
N THR A 171 10.03 2.36 -6.24
CA THR A 171 11.01 1.45 -5.65
C THR A 171 10.50 0.71 -4.42
N LEU A 172 9.30 1.04 -3.92
CA LEU A 172 8.76 0.53 -2.68
C LEU A 172 8.67 -1.00 -2.67
N TRP A 173 8.18 -1.60 -3.76
CA TRP A 173 8.07 -3.05 -3.89
C TRP A 173 9.44 -3.75 -3.77
N LYS A 174 10.45 -3.24 -4.49
CA LYS A 174 11.82 -3.79 -4.40
C LYS A 174 12.39 -3.67 -2.99
N LYS A 175 12.24 -2.49 -2.37
CA LYS A 175 12.71 -2.24 -1.00
C LYS A 175 12.02 -3.16 0.01
N ALA A 176 10.71 -3.39 -0.16
CA ALA A 176 9.94 -4.26 0.71
C ALA A 176 10.40 -5.73 0.59
N LEU A 177 10.65 -6.23 -0.63
CA LEU A 177 11.23 -7.56 -0.84
C LEU A 177 12.62 -7.71 -0.21
N CYS A 178 13.52 -6.75 -0.43
CA CYS A 178 14.87 -6.81 0.14
C CYS A 178 14.87 -6.92 1.67
N LYS A 179 13.89 -6.29 2.34
CA LYS A 179 13.74 -6.38 3.81
C LYS A 179 13.31 -7.76 4.31
N LEU A 180 12.70 -8.58 3.45
CA LEU A 180 12.30 -9.94 3.82
C LEU A 180 13.45 -10.94 3.81
N GLY A 181 14.61 -10.58 3.27
CA GLY A 181 15.83 -11.39 3.27
C GLY A 181 16.37 -11.71 1.88
N ALA A 182 17.53 -12.36 1.85
CA ALA A 182 18.33 -12.57 0.63
C ALA A 182 17.58 -13.31 -0.49
N LYS A 183 16.74 -14.31 -0.17
CA LYS A 183 15.90 -15.01 -1.16
C LYS A 183 15.02 -14.03 -1.92
N TYR A 184 14.34 -13.15 -1.21
CA TYR A 184 13.39 -12.18 -1.78
C TYR A 184 14.10 -11.00 -2.45
N GLU A 185 15.31 -10.67 -2.03
CA GLU A 185 16.14 -9.67 -2.73
C GLU A 185 16.42 -10.13 -4.16
N ILE A 186 16.70 -11.43 -4.39
CA ILE A 186 16.90 -11.97 -5.74
C ILE A 186 15.64 -11.77 -6.58
N TRP A 187 14.46 -12.02 -6.02
CA TRP A 187 13.19 -11.83 -6.71
C TRP A 187 12.96 -10.38 -7.13
N SER A 188 13.46 -9.41 -6.35
CA SER A 188 13.36 -8.00 -6.69
C SER A 188 14.04 -7.64 -8.02
N ARG A 189 14.92 -8.49 -8.53
CA ARG A 189 15.70 -8.31 -9.77
C ARG A 189 15.05 -8.97 -10.98
N PHE A 190 14.05 -9.83 -10.80
CA PHE A 190 13.38 -10.50 -11.91
C PHE A 190 12.64 -9.50 -12.79
N PRO A 191 12.63 -9.68 -14.12
CA PRO A 191 11.82 -8.86 -15.02
C PRO A 191 10.33 -9.10 -14.73
N GLN A 192 9.50 -8.12 -14.98
CA GLN A 192 8.05 -8.24 -14.79
C GLN A 192 7.42 -9.21 -15.79
N ILE A 193 7.97 -9.22 -17.01
CA ILE A 193 7.59 -10.16 -18.07
C ILE A 193 8.87 -10.91 -18.43
N PRO A 194 8.97 -12.21 -18.15
CA PRO A 194 10.08 -13.02 -18.62
C PRO A 194 10.03 -13.05 -20.15
N THR A 195 10.96 -12.38 -20.82
CA THR A 195 11.20 -12.57 -22.24
C THR A 195 12.15 -13.75 -22.39
N PHE A 196 11.68 -14.82 -23.01
CA PHE A 196 12.58 -15.89 -23.46
C PHE A 196 13.36 -15.35 -24.67
N ASN A 197 14.65 -15.13 -24.49
CA ASN A 197 15.58 -14.91 -25.59
C ASN A 197 16.05 -16.27 -26.09
#